data_f32f7d4f8bb418b1fdc4bbfb343a8d34
#
_entry.id   f32f7d4f8bb418b1fdc4bbfb343a8d34
#
_cell.length_a   1.000
_cell.length_b   1.000
_cell.length_c   1.000
_cell.angle_alpha   90.00
_cell.angle_beta   90.00
_cell.angle_gamma   90.00
#
_symmetry.space_group_name_H-M   'P 1'
#
loop_
_entity.id
_entity.type
_entity.pdbx_description
1 polymer ?
#
loop_
_entity_poly.entity_id
_entity_poly.type
_entity_poly.pdbx_seq_one_letter_code
_entity_poly.pdbx_strand_id
1 'polypeptide(L)'
;ENLVCRAECEKGEIRDNRDGHIYGTVRIGEQVWLSENLVFKAHNSGCFDNDEKNCSQYGRLYTWASAMGRTEDECGVEKLCNQVEEPYRGICPEGFHIPSVAEFEQLSKYVRDCGKSGNLFLSLAHKLNASLQYNSNEYIDEFSFGAFLGGYGYRTMDDTASTLWPSYLKFMDQTIFWTIDQLGTPKPNVYAWMWYMLVDSMESKSSYDRKDEGFSIRCL
;
A
#
# COMPACT_ATOMS: atom_id res chain seq x y z
N GLU A 1 -9.90 -27.06 6.10
CA GLU A 1 -8.91 -27.33 5.03
C GLU A 1 -7.52 -27.15 5.61
N ASN A 2 -6.60 -28.09 5.37
CA ASN A 2 -5.23 -27.96 5.86
C ASN A 2 -4.51 -26.93 5.00
N LEU A 3 -4.00 -25.87 5.62
CA LEU A 3 -3.18 -24.85 4.97
C LEU A 3 -1.89 -25.51 4.45
N VAL A 4 -1.64 -25.35 3.16
CA VAL A 4 -0.39 -25.85 2.53
C VAL A 4 0.57 -24.70 2.42
N CYS A 5 1.58 -24.67 3.30
CA CYS A 5 2.64 -23.68 3.24
C CYS A 5 3.65 -24.07 2.13
N ARG A 6 3.92 -23.13 1.21
CA ARG A 6 4.93 -23.31 0.16
C ARG A 6 6.30 -22.93 0.71
N ALA A 7 7.32 -23.71 0.37
CA ALA A 7 8.69 -23.48 0.83
C ALA A 7 9.30 -22.20 0.23
N GLU A 8 8.90 -21.86 -0.99
CA GLU A 8 9.35 -20.66 -1.72
C GLU A 8 8.16 -19.99 -2.40
N CYS A 9 8.19 -18.66 -2.46
CA CYS A 9 7.20 -17.89 -3.19
C CYS A 9 7.49 -17.91 -4.68
N GLU A 10 6.48 -18.20 -5.49
CA GLU A 10 6.56 -18.10 -6.94
C GLU A 10 6.65 -16.62 -7.33
N LYS A 11 7.69 -16.26 -8.09
CA LYS A 11 7.95 -14.90 -8.57
C LYS A 11 7.71 -14.81 -10.05
N GLY A 12 7.23 -13.65 -10.47
CA GLY A 12 7.02 -13.30 -11.86
C GLY A 12 7.15 -11.80 -12.07
N GLU A 13 6.73 -11.34 -13.23
CA GLU A 13 6.67 -9.93 -13.57
C GLU A 13 5.48 -9.65 -14.48
N ILE A 14 4.98 -8.41 -14.43
CA ILE A 14 3.98 -7.89 -15.37
C ILE A 14 4.42 -6.53 -15.89
N ARG A 15 4.03 -6.23 -17.13
CA ARG A 15 4.21 -4.91 -17.72
C ARG A 15 2.91 -4.13 -17.64
N ASP A 16 2.96 -2.94 -17.06
CA ASP A 16 1.86 -1.99 -17.15
C ASP A 16 1.86 -1.33 -18.54
N ASN A 17 0.83 -1.62 -19.33
CA ASN A 17 0.73 -1.11 -20.70
C ASN A 17 0.45 0.40 -20.76
N ARG A 18 0.14 1.06 -19.64
CA ARG A 18 -0.16 2.50 -19.59
C ARG A 18 1.09 3.36 -19.61
N ASP A 19 2.17 2.93 -18.97
CA ASP A 19 3.45 3.67 -18.87
C ASP A 19 4.67 2.82 -19.21
N GLY A 20 4.48 1.51 -19.40
CA GLY A 20 5.53 0.56 -19.73
C GLY A 20 6.37 0.09 -18.56
N HIS A 21 6.04 0.49 -17.32
CA HIS A 21 6.73 0.01 -16.13
C HIS A 21 6.56 -1.50 -15.96
N ILE A 22 7.61 -2.16 -15.49
CA ILE A 22 7.59 -3.60 -15.21
C ILE A 22 7.59 -3.78 -13.71
N TYR A 23 6.50 -4.33 -13.17
CA TYR A 23 6.36 -4.68 -11.77
C TYR A 23 6.74 -6.13 -11.56
N GLY A 24 7.53 -6.38 -10.52
CA GLY A 24 7.69 -7.74 -10.00
C GLY A 24 6.37 -8.23 -9.38
N THR A 25 6.14 -9.54 -9.44
CA THR A 25 5.01 -10.19 -8.77
C THR A 25 5.49 -11.32 -7.87
N VAL A 26 4.70 -11.62 -6.85
CA VAL A 26 4.95 -12.73 -5.93
C VAL A 26 3.65 -13.40 -5.53
N ARG A 27 3.63 -14.74 -5.59
CA ARG A 27 2.51 -15.52 -5.09
C ARG A 27 2.71 -15.86 -3.61
N ILE A 28 1.80 -15.39 -2.77
CA ILE A 28 1.79 -15.68 -1.33
C ILE A 28 0.48 -16.38 -1.01
N GLY A 29 0.55 -17.67 -0.71
CA GLY A 29 -0.64 -18.51 -0.63
C GLY A 29 -1.36 -18.60 -1.97
N GLU A 30 -2.63 -18.24 -1.98
CA GLU A 30 -3.46 -18.19 -3.19
C GLU A 30 -3.46 -16.82 -3.87
N GLN A 31 -2.85 -15.80 -3.26
CA GLN A 31 -2.83 -14.42 -3.72
C GLN A 31 -1.57 -14.12 -4.53
N VAL A 32 -1.72 -13.36 -5.62
CA VAL A 32 -0.58 -12.86 -6.44
C VAL A 32 -0.49 -11.35 -6.30
N TRP A 33 0.52 -10.90 -5.57
CA TRP A 33 0.76 -9.51 -5.24
C TRP A 33 1.82 -8.89 -6.16
N LEU A 34 1.72 -7.58 -6.42
CA LEU A 34 2.90 -6.85 -6.85
C LEU A 34 3.94 -6.89 -5.73
N SER A 35 5.22 -7.04 -6.04
CA SER A 35 6.30 -7.08 -5.05
C SER A 35 6.89 -5.70 -4.76
N GLU A 36 6.25 -4.64 -5.24
CA GLU A 36 6.60 -3.25 -5.02
C GLU A 36 5.37 -2.35 -5.00
N ASN A 37 5.50 -1.14 -4.46
CA ASN A 37 4.42 -0.17 -4.44
C ASN A 37 4.18 0.40 -5.83
N LEU A 38 2.92 0.69 -6.15
CA LEU A 38 2.54 1.25 -7.44
C LEU A 38 3.24 2.60 -7.68
N VAL A 39 3.84 2.78 -8.88
CA VAL A 39 4.52 4.01 -9.30
C VAL A 39 3.74 4.78 -10.37
N PHE A 40 2.64 4.24 -10.88
CA PHE A 40 1.84 4.84 -11.94
C PHE A 40 1.39 6.26 -11.58
N LYS A 41 1.70 7.23 -12.46
CA LYS A 41 1.36 8.64 -12.24
C LYS A 41 -0.12 8.88 -12.54
N ALA A 42 -0.93 8.95 -11.49
CA ALA A 42 -2.34 9.29 -11.57
C ALA A 42 -2.59 10.75 -11.18
N HIS A 43 -3.80 11.25 -11.46
CA HIS A 43 -4.25 12.54 -10.92
C HIS A 43 -4.30 12.45 -9.38
N ASN A 44 -3.96 13.53 -8.68
CA ASN A 44 -3.84 13.56 -7.22
C ASN A 44 -2.96 12.44 -6.65
N SER A 45 -1.81 12.23 -7.28
CA SER A 45 -0.73 11.39 -6.79
C SER A 45 0.57 12.19 -6.68
N GLY A 46 1.38 11.89 -5.70
CA GLY A 46 2.64 12.58 -5.44
C GLY A 46 3.74 11.65 -5.00
N CYS A 47 4.95 12.17 -4.98
CA CYS A 47 6.09 11.49 -4.42
C CYS A 47 6.36 12.02 -3.00
N PHE A 48 6.84 11.16 -2.12
CA PHE A 48 7.28 11.59 -0.81
C PHE A 48 8.24 12.79 -0.96
N ASP A 49 8.03 13.82 -0.15
CA ASP A 49 8.84 15.06 -0.13
C ASP A 49 8.85 15.83 -1.48
N ASN A 50 7.86 15.58 -2.34
CA ASN A 50 7.77 16.12 -3.71
C ASN A 50 9.00 15.83 -4.59
N ASP A 51 9.79 14.81 -4.26
CA ASP A 51 10.95 14.38 -5.05
C ASP A 51 10.61 13.11 -5.86
N GLU A 52 10.65 13.20 -7.19
CA GLU A 52 10.36 12.08 -8.10
C GLU A 52 11.31 10.87 -7.89
N LYS A 53 12.49 11.08 -7.33
CA LYS A 53 13.40 9.99 -6.96
C LYS A 53 12.81 9.10 -5.87
N ASN A 54 12.04 9.69 -4.96
CA ASN A 54 11.36 8.94 -3.93
C ASN A 54 10.24 8.05 -4.49
N CYS A 55 9.57 8.47 -5.56
CA CYS A 55 8.61 7.61 -6.26
C CYS A 55 9.28 6.36 -6.85
N SER A 56 10.44 6.51 -7.45
CA SER A 56 11.18 5.36 -8.02
C SER A 56 11.66 4.38 -6.96
N GLN A 57 11.86 4.84 -5.73
CA GLN A 57 12.38 4.04 -4.64
C GLN A 57 11.27 3.42 -3.77
N TYR A 58 10.21 4.20 -3.48
CA TYR A 58 9.19 3.86 -2.48
C TYR A 58 7.79 3.69 -3.05
N GLY A 59 7.59 3.96 -4.34
CA GLY A 59 6.28 4.08 -4.96
C GLY A 59 5.69 5.49 -4.81
N ARG A 60 4.52 5.70 -5.38
CA ARG A 60 3.76 6.95 -5.26
C ARG A 60 2.77 6.89 -4.11
N LEU A 61 2.41 8.06 -3.63
CA LEU A 61 1.31 8.27 -2.70
C LEU A 61 0.08 8.75 -3.48
N TYR A 62 -1.09 8.31 -3.08
CA TYR A 62 -2.36 8.58 -3.76
C TYR A 62 -3.40 9.01 -2.75
N THR A 63 -4.28 9.98 -3.11
CA THR A 63 -5.54 10.12 -2.39
C THR A 63 -6.40 8.87 -2.62
N TRP A 64 -7.37 8.61 -1.76
CA TRP A 64 -8.24 7.44 -1.94
C TRP A 64 -9.04 7.52 -3.25
N ALA A 65 -9.55 8.72 -3.61
CA ALA A 65 -10.23 8.91 -4.89
C ALA A 65 -9.32 8.57 -6.08
N SER A 66 -8.07 9.04 -6.03
CA SER A 66 -7.06 8.72 -7.04
C SER A 66 -6.80 7.21 -7.12
N ALA A 67 -6.68 6.53 -5.98
CA ALA A 67 -6.53 5.09 -5.92
C ALA A 67 -7.71 4.36 -6.58
N MET A 68 -8.93 4.85 -6.39
CA MET A 68 -10.13 4.32 -7.05
C MET A 68 -10.18 4.64 -8.55
N GLY A 69 -9.22 5.39 -9.12
CA GLY A 69 -9.26 5.84 -10.50
C GLY A 69 -10.41 6.82 -10.76
N ARG A 70 -10.81 7.58 -9.75
CA ARG A 70 -11.91 8.54 -9.75
C ARG A 70 -11.41 9.93 -9.41
N THR A 71 -12.26 10.92 -9.68
CA THR A 71 -12.02 12.30 -9.27
C THR A 71 -12.40 12.53 -7.79
N GLU A 72 -11.89 13.59 -7.20
CA GLU A 72 -12.28 14.00 -5.84
C GLU A 72 -13.77 14.36 -5.73
N ASP A 73 -14.37 14.85 -6.83
CA ASP A 73 -15.82 15.13 -6.89
C ASP A 73 -16.69 13.87 -6.87
N GLU A 74 -16.14 12.75 -7.32
CA GLU A 74 -16.83 11.45 -7.34
C GLU A 74 -16.62 10.65 -6.05
N CYS A 75 -15.38 10.58 -5.56
CA CYS A 75 -14.97 9.66 -4.50
C CYS A 75 -14.16 10.31 -3.37
N GLY A 76 -13.92 11.62 -3.40
CA GLY A 76 -13.13 12.32 -2.39
C GLY A 76 -13.82 12.43 -1.03
N VAL A 77 -13.32 13.36 -0.22
CA VAL A 77 -13.89 13.66 1.11
C VAL A 77 -15.34 14.11 0.96
N GLU A 78 -16.22 13.60 1.82
CA GLU A 78 -17.67 13.84 1.82
C GLU A 78 -18.43 13.30 0.59
N LYS A 79 -17.77 12.49 -0.24
CA LYS A 79 -18.39 11.83 -1.40
C LYS A 79 -18.55 10.33 -1.15
N LEU A 80 -19.75 9.81 -1.45
CA LEU A 80 -19.98 8.38 -1.51
C LEU A 80 -19.43 7.86 -2.85
N CYS A 81 -18.40 7.02 -2.77
CA CYS A 81 -17.88 6.38 -3.97
C CYS A 81 -18.78 5.17 -4.32
N ASN A 82 -19.57 5.33 -5.37
CA ASN A 82 -20.48 4.30 -5.84
C ASN A 82 -19.78 3.31 -6.78
N GLN A 83 -20.34 2.11 -6.92
CA GLN A 83 -19.89 1.07 -7.86
C GLN A 83 -18.44 0.60 -7.60
N VAL A 84 -18.03 0.57 -6.35
CA VAL A 84 -16.77 -0.09 -5.92
C VAL A 84 -17.16 -1.45 -5.36
N GLU A 85 -17.08 -2.47 -6.20
CA GLU A 85 -17.39 -3.87 -5.87
C GLU A 85 -16.15 -4.73 -6.09
N GLU A 86 -15.91 -5.68 -5.18
CA GLU A 86 -14.76 -6.58 -5.26
C GLU A 86 -14.89 -7.63 -6.39
N PRO A 87 -13.80 -7.90 -7.12
CA PRO A 87 -12.54 -7.19 -7.14
C PRO A 87 -12.63 -5.87 -7.92
N TYR A 88 -12.14 -4.76 -7.36
CA TYR A 88 -12.17 -3.46 -8.00
C TYR A 88 -10.77 -3.03 -8.46
N ARG A 89 -10.57 -2.91 -9.76
CA ARG A 89 -9.28 -2.60 -10.35
C ARG A 89 -8.68 -1.28 -9.85
N GLY A 90 -9.48 -0.21 -9.78
CA GLY A 90 -8.99 1.14 -9.52
C GLY A 90 -7.83 1.51 -10.47
N ILE A 91 -6.74 2.04 -9.92
CA ILE A 91 -5.54 2.40 -10.69
C ILE A 91 -4.52 1.26 -10.85
N CYS A 92 -4.83 0.05 -10.42
CA CYS A 92 -3.93 -1.10 -10.61
C CYS A 92 -3.74 -1.44 -12.10
N PRO A 93 -2.65 -2.11 -12.47
CA PRO A 93 -2.45 -2.66 -13.82
C PRO A 93 -3.55 -3.64 -14.21
N GLU A 94 -3.67 -3.95 -15.48
CA GLU A 94 -4.61 -4.96 -15.97
C GLU A 94 -4.33 -6.33 -15.34
N GLY A 95 -5.37 -7.01 -14.90
CA GLY A 95 -5.27 -8.30 -14.19
C GLY A 95 -5.05 -8.18 -12.69
N PHE A 96 -4.88 -6.96 -12.16
CA PHE A 96 -4.71 -6.66 -10.74
C PHE A 96 -5.79 -5.71 -10.25
N HIS A 97 -5.99 -5.68 -8.94
CA HIS A 97 -6.97 -4.82 -8.28
C HIS A 97 -6.43 -4.23 -6.97
N ILE A 98 -7.14 -3.24 -6.44
CA ILE A 98 -6.84 -2.69 -5.12
C ILE A 98 -7.38 -3.65 -4.06
N PRO A 99 -6.56 -4.10 -3.11
CA PRO A 99 -6.99 -5.07 -2.12
C PRO A 99 -8.04 -4.50 -1.17
N SER A 100 -8.93 -5.37 -0.71
CA SER A 100 -9.79 -5.13 0.44
C SER A 100 -9.06 -5.40 1.77
N VAL A 101 -9.64 -4.94 2.88
CA VAL A 101 -9.18 -5.30 4.23
C VAL A 101 -9.15 -6.81 4.40
N ALA A 102 -10.17 -7.52 3.92
CA ALA A 102 -10.26 -8.97 4.04
C ALA A 102 -9.11 -9.70 3.31
N GLU A 103 -8.68 -9.19 2.16
CA GLU A 103 -7.55 -9.75 1.41
C GLU A 103 -6.21 -9.51 2.11
N PHE A 104 -6.01 -8.36 2.74
CA PHE A 104 -4.85 -8.13 3.60
C PHE A 104 -4.88 -9.00 4.87
N GLU A 105 -6.05 -9.24 5.45
CA GLU A 105 -6.21 -10.18 6.58
C GLU A 105 -5.83 -11.61 6.16
N GLN A 106 -6.26 -12.04 4.97
CA GLN A 106 -5.87 -13.34 4.40
C GLN A 106 -4.36 -13.45 4.21
N LEU A 107 -3.72 -12.41 3.63
CA LEU A 107 -2.27 -12.34 3.50
C LEU A 107 -1.59 -12.44 4.87
N SER A 108 -2.01 -11.61 5.82
CA SER A 108 -1.44 -11.57 7.17
C SER A 108 -1.59 -12.91 7.90
N LYS A 109 -2.73 -13.57 7.72
CA LYS A 109 -2.97 -14.91 8.27
C LYS A 109 -2.01 -15.94 7.67
N TYR A 110 -1.87 -15.97 6.33
CA TYR A 110 -0.96 -16.90 5.66
C TYR A 110 0.49 -16.72 6.14
N VAL A 111 0.96 -15.48 6.21
CA VAL A 111 2.32 -15.16 6.66
C VAL A 111 2.55 -15.60 8.11
N ARG A 112 1.58 -15.36 8.99
CA ARG A 112 1.66 -15.79 10.38
C ARG A 112 1.70 -17.32 10.53
N ASP A 113 0.90 -18.01 9.73
CA ASP A 113 0.75 -19.47 9.84
C ASP A 113 1.89 -20.22 9.14
N CYS A 114 2.49 -19.65 8.08
CA CYS A 114 3.48 -20.28 7.22
C CYS A 114 4.87 -19.66 7.27
N GLY A 115 5.02 -18.45 7.77
CA GLY A 115 6.31 -17.78 7.87
C GLY A 115 7.15 -18.30 9.02
N LYS A 116 8.46 -18.41 8.82
CA LYS A 116 9.40 -18.81 9.89
C LYS A 116 9.42 -17.80 11.02
N SER A 117 9.24 -16.53 10.68
CA SER A 117 9.18 -15.43 11.64
C SER A 117 7.75 -15.13 12.12
N GLY A 118 6.73 -15.66 11.43
CA GLY A 118 5.32 -15.34 11.69
C GLY A 118 4.95 -13.89 11.40
N ASN A 119 5.81 -13.12 10.70
CA ASN A 119 5.63 -11.70 10.51
C ASN A 119 5.95 -11.24 9.07
N LEU A 120 4.99 -10.55 8.45
CA LEU A 120 5.14 -9.93 7.12
C LEU A 120 6.22 -8.84 7.10
N PHE A 121 6.57 -8.28 8.27
CA PHE A 121 7.52 -7.16 8.44
C PHE A 121 8.99 -7.52 8.39
N LEU A 122 9.33 -8.74 8.75
CA LEU A 122 10.72 -9.18 8.63
C LEU A 122 11.20 -9.18 7.18
N SER A 123 10.26 -8.93 6.26
CA SER A 123 10.52 -8.76 4.85
C SER A 123 11.04 -7.38 4.43
N LEU A 124 11.06 -6.39 5.32
CA LEU A 124 11.22 -4.98 4.95
C LEU A 124 12.64 -4.46 4.86
N ALA A 125 13.55 -4.99 5.65
CA ALA A 125 14.81 -4.29 5.90
C ALA A 125 15.89 -4.50 4.85
N HIS A 126 15.82 -5.51 4.01
CA HIS A 126 16.91 -5.84 3.07
C HIS A 126 17.02 -4.92 1.85
N LYS A 127 16.00 -4.13 1.51
CA LYS A 127 16.09 -3.15 0.42
C LYS A 127 16.20 -1.69 0.88
N LEU A 128 16.04 -1.41 2.15
CA LEU A 128 16.35 -0.12 2.73
C LEU A 128 17.85 -0.05 2.97
N ASN A 129 18.51 0.31 1.91
CA ASN A 129 19.91 0.64 1.78
C ASN A 129 20.58 1.15 3.08
N ALA A 130 21.78 0.68 3.30
CA ALA A 130 22.83 0.94 4.27
C ALA A 130 23.00 2.33 4.93
N SER A 131 22.11 3.29 4.72
CA SER A 131 22.13 4.61 5.40
C SER A 131 21.31 4.65 6.68
N LEU A 132 20.53 3.61 6.98
CA LEU A 132 19.82 3.46 8.25
C LEU A 132 20.55 2.43 9.08
N GLN A 133 21.46 2.91 9.94
CA GLN A 133 22.09 2.13 11.01
C GLN A 133 21.04 1.68 12.03
N TYR A 134 20.20 0.72 11.65
CA TYR A 134 19.50 -0.08 12.64
C TYR A 134 20.29 -1.38 12.84
N ASN A 135 20.83 -1.54 14.03
CA ASN A 135 21.72 -2.62 14.46
C ASN A 135 21.00 -3.96 14.61
N SER A 136 20.38 -4.50 13.57
CA SER A 136 19.93 -5.87 13.60
C SER A 136 20.07 -6.55 12.24
N ASN A 137 20.93 -7.56 12.22
CA ASN A 137 21.36 -8.32 11.04
C ASN A 137 20.31 -9.35 10.54
N GLU A 138 19.01 -9.19 10.79
CA GLU A 138 18.05 -10.29 10.61
C GLU A 138 16.67 -9.92 10.04
N TYR A 139 16.55 -8.89 9.22
CA TYR A 139 15.30 -8.67 8.53
C TYR A 139 15.31 -9.32 7.14
N ILE A 140 14.65 -10.45 7.00
CA ILE A 140 14.55 -11.20 5.75
C ILE A 140 13.16 -10.98 5.16
N ASP A 141 13.08 -10.49 3.91
CA ASP A 141 11.84 -10.51 3.11
C ASP A 141 11.53 -11.96 2.71
N GLU A 142 11.03 -12.71 3.67
CA GLU A 142 10.77 -14.13 3.55
C GLU A 142 9.79 -14.46 2.41
N PHE A 143 8.87 -13.54 2.15
CA PHE A 143 7.83 -13.67 1.14
C PHE A 143 8.08 -12.82 -0.11
N SER A 144 9.14 -12.04 -0.15
CA SER A 144 9.43 -11.08 -1.25
C SER A 144 8.28 -10.11 -1.52
N PHE A 145 7.52 -9.75 -0.49
CA PHE A 145 6.42 -8.81 -0.60
C PHE A 145 6.89 -7.38 -0.83
N GLY A 146 8.09 -7.02 -0.38
CA GLY A 146 8.70 -5.72 -0.62
C GLY A 146 7.89 -4.55 -0.05
N ALA A 147 7.42 -4.62 1.18
CA ALA A 147 6.69 -3.53 1.82
C ALA A 147 7.66 -2.40 2.21
N PHE A 148 7.82 -1.39 1.36
CA PHE A 148 8.72 -0.27 1.60
C PHE A 148 8.14 0.75 2.57
N LEU A 149 8.99 1.35 3.41
CA LEU A 149 8.62 2.46 4.29
C LEU A 149 8.51 3.76 3.46
N GLY A 150 7.43 3.88 2.73
CA GLY A 150 7.21 4.98 1.78
C GLY A 150 6.77 6.30 2.42
N GLY A 151 6.55 6.31 3.74
CA GLY A 151 5.95 7.45 4.41
C GLY A 151 4.50 7.68 4.00
N TYR A 152 3.95 8.83 4.35
CA TYR A 152 2.66 9.29 3.87
C TYR A 152 2.59 10.82 3.76
N GLY A 153 1.69 11.30 2.89
CA GLY A 153 1.39 12.72 2.75
C GLY A 153 0.12 13.08 3.53
N TYR A 154 0.11 14.22 4.22
CA TYR A 154 -1.03 14.66 4.99
C TYR A 154 -1.28 16.16 4.84
N ARG A 155 -2.53 16.59 5.13
CA ARG A 155 -2.92 17.99 5.23
C ARG A 155 -3.26 18.34 6.66
N THR A 156 -2.81 19.52 7.09
CA THR A 156 -3.29 20.12 8.34
C THR A 156 -4.50 21.02 8.07
N MET A 157 -5.30 21.30 9.09
CA MET A 157 -6.49 22.17 8.93
C MET A 157 -6.16 23.59 8.49
N ASP A 158 -4.93 24.04 8.68
CA ASP A 158 -4.46 25.39 8.35
C ASP A 158 -3.77 25.47 6.98
N ASP A 159 -3.72 24.35 6.24
CA ASP A 159 -3.01 24.31 4.97
C ASP A 159 -3.79 25.00 3.84
N THR A 160 -3.31 26.19 3.48
CA THR A 160 -3.74 26.93 2.28
C THR A 160 -2.83 26.68 1.07
N ALA A 161 -1.88 25.75 1.19
CA ALA A 161 -0.87 25.50 0.18
C ALA A 161 -1.46 24.89 -1.10
N SER A 162 -0.91 25.30 -2.23
CA SER A 162 -1.30 24.78 -3.57
C SER A 162 -0.76 23.37 -3.86
N THR A 163 0.02 22.79 -2.98
CA THR A 163 0.57 21.42 -3.10
C THR A 163 -0.45 20.41 -2.61
N LEU A 164 -0.44 19.23 -3.22
CA LEU A 164 -1.38 18.16 -2.88
C LEU A 164 -1.28 17.78 -1.39
N TRP A 165 -0.06 17.59 -0.91
CA TRP A 165 0.25 17.42 0.51
C TRP A 165 1.38 18.37 0.89
N PRO A 166 1.10 19.39 1.71
CA PRO A 166 2.13 20.34 2.15
C PRO A 166 3.09 19.75 3.17
N SER A 167 2.68 18.64 3.79
CA SER A 167 3.46 17.94 4.81
C SER A 167 3.60 16.47 4.50
N TYR A 168 4.77 15.93 4.80
CA TYR A 168 5.08 14.51 4.66
C TYR A 168 5.64 13.99 5.97
N LEU A 169 5.13 12.86 6.43
CA LEU A 169 5.75 12.13 7.52
C LEU A 169 6.44 10.90 6.95
N LYS A 170 7.74 10.89 7.09
CA LYS A 170 8.56 9.71 6.87
C LYS A 170 8.67 8.98 8.19
N PHE A 171 7.74 8.07 8.43
CA PHE A 171 7.94 7.11 9.48
C PHE A 171 8.87 6.02 8.96
N MET A 172 10.03 5.92 9.59
CA MET A 172 10.97 4.84 9.33
C MET A 172 10.51 3.51 9.97
N ASP A 173 9.29 3.50 10.48
CA ASP A 173 8.71 2.43 11.29
C ASP A 173 7.37 1.89 10.74
N GLN A 174 6.83 2.48 9.66
CA GLN A 174 5.54 2.03 9.10
C GLN A 174 5.43 2.16 7.58
N THR A 175 4.59 1.31 7.01
CA THR A 175 4.05 1.46 5.66
C THR A 175 2.52 1.40 5.72
N ILE A 176 1.87 2.17 4.84
CA ILE A 176 0.41 2.30 4.81
C ILE A 176 -0.07 2.10 3.37
N PHE A 177 -1.12 1.29 3.22
CA PHE A 177 -1.75 1.00 1.94
C PHE A 177 -3.23 1.32 2.01
N TRP A 178 -3.76 2.03 1.00
CA TRP A 178 -5.20 2.12 0.83
C TRP A 178 -5.81 0.76 0.52
N THR A 179 -7.03 0.55 1.00
CA THR A 179 -7.90 -0.55 0.59
C THR A 179 -9.10 -0.01 -0.21
N ILE A 180 -9.86 -0.89 -0.84
CA ILE A 180 -11.08 -0.48 -1.54
C ILE A 180 -12.21 -0.09 -0.58
N ASP A 181 -12.08 -0.43 0.71
CA ASP A 181 -13.17 -0.32 1.67
C ASP A 181 -13.42 1.13 2.07
N GLN A 182 -14.66 1.54 1.97
CA GLN A 182 -15.11 2.86 2.39
C GLN A 182 -15.77 2.77 3.77
N LEU A 183 -15.43 3.72 4.66
CA LEU A 183 -16.05 3.75 5.99
C LEU A 183 -17.49 4.30 5.91
N GLY A 184 -18.47 3.50 6.41
CA GLY A 184 -19.89 3.86 6.36
C GLY A 184 -20.35 4.79 7.48
N THR A 185 -20.02 4.52 8.74
CA THR A 185 -20.41 5.26 9.94
C THR A 185 -19.25 5.38 10.91
N PRO A 186 -19.14 6.39 11.81
CA PRO A 186 -20.10 7.47 12.10
C PRO A 186 -20.02 8.69 11.18
N LYS A 187 -19.03 8.80 10.31
CA LYS A 187 -18.86 9.88 9.34
C LYS A 187 -18.75 9.28 7.94
N PRO A 188 -19.88 8.93 7.33
CA PRO A 188 -19.89 8.35 5.99
C PRO A 188 -19.18 9.28 5.02
N ASN A 189 -18.47 8.68 4.08
CA ASN A 189 -17.85 9.36 2.94
C ASN A 189 -16.62 10.24 3.24
N VAL A 190 -16.22 10.42 4.50
CA VAL A 190 -15.00 11.20 4.86
C VAL A 190 -13.77 10.31 4.91
N TYR A 191 -13.92 9.09 5.38
CA TYR A 191 -12.84 8.15 5.66
C TYR A 191 -12.92 6.93 4.77
N ALA A 192 -11.74 6.33 4.51
CA ALA A 192 -11.60 5.02 3.89
C ALA A 192 -10.70 4.14 4.73
N TRP A 193 -10.84 2.84 4.59
CA TRP A 193 -10.00 1.88 5.28
C TRP A 193 -8.63 1.80 4.63
N MET A 194 -7.64 1.60 5.47
CA MET A 194 -6.27 1.37 5.06
C MET A 194 -5.67 0.21 5.85
N TRP A 195 -4.66 -0.40 5.31
CA TRP A 195 -3.84 -1.40 5.97
C TRP A 195 -2.51 -0.79 6.33
N TYR A 196 -2.15 -0.84 7.59
CA TYR A 196 -0.84 -0.39 8.01
C TYR A 196 -0.03 -1.51 8.66
N MET A 197 1.25 -1.31 8.60
CA MET A 197 2.24 -2.19 9.14
C MET A 197 3.25 -1.38 9.93
N LEU A 198 3.50 -1.77 11.19
CA LEU A 198 4.47 -1.14 12.10
C LEU A 198 5.66 -2.06 12.30
N VAL A 199 6.86 -1.54 12.10
CA VAL A 199 8.11 -2.31 12.27
C VAL A 199 8.37 -2.63 13.74
N ASP A 200 8.26 -1.63 14.60
CA ASP A 200 8.64 -1.76 16.02
C ASP A 200 7.70 -2.65 16.83
N SER A 201 6.42 -2.64 16.52
CA SER A 201 5.44 -3.46 17.24
C SER A 201 5.15 -4.79 16.57
N MET A 202 5.71 -5.02 15.38
CA MET A 202 5.36 -6.17 14.53
C MET A 202 3.85 -6.29 14.28
N GLU A 203 3.14 -5.16 14.31
CA GLU A 203 1.70 -5.12 14.06
C GLU A 203 1.41 -4.90 12.58
N SER A 204 0.41 -5.61 12.11
CA SER A 204 -0.16 -5.47 10.79
C SER A 204 -1.68 -5.55 10.93
N LYS A 205 -2.37 -4.44 10.68
CA LYS A 205 -3.82 -4.37 10.87
C LYS A 205 -4.48 -3.27 10.05
N SER A 206 -5.80 -3.35 9.95
CA SER A 206 -6.62 -2.30 9.36
C SER A 206 -6.83 -1.13 10.32
N SER A 207 -6.96 0.05 9.74
CA SER A 207 -7.45 1.27 10.36
C SER A 207 -8.14 2.10 9.28
N TYR A 208 -8.51 3.33 9.58
CA TYR A 208 -9.10 4.23 8.59
C TYR A 208 -8.52 5.62 8.75
N ASP A 209 -8.46 6.35 7.64
CA ASP A 209 -8.04 7.75 7.62
C ASP A 209 -8.82 8.55 6.58
N ARG A 210 -8.62 9.85 6.55
CA ARG A 210 -9.29 10.76 5.62
C ARG A 210 -8.90 10.41 4.19
N LYS A 211 -9.86 10.46 3.29
CA LYS A 211 -9.67 10.13 1.87
C LYS A 211 -8.69 11.03 1.13
N ASP A 212 -8.42 12.23 1.64
CA ASP A 212 -7.46 13.19 1.09
C ASP A 212 -6.03 13.00 1.59
N GLU A 213 -5.78 12.06 2.49
CA GLU A 213 -4.43 11.65 2.86
C GLU A 213 -3.74 10.89 1.72
N GLY A 214 -2.40 10.88 1.73
CA GLY A 214 -1.59 10.25 0.71
C GLY A 214 -0.98 8.95 1.18
N PHE A 215 -1.48 7.80 0.72
CA PHE A 215 -0.93 6.49 1.04
C PHE A 215 -0.53 5.72 -0.20
N SER A 216 0.32 4.72 0.00
CA SER A 216 0.75 3.83 -1.08
C SER A 216 -0.38 2.91 -1.56
N ILE A 217 -0.20 2.34 -2.75
CA ILE A 217 -1.04 1.26 -3.27
C ILE A 217 -0.18 0.02 -3.49
N ARG A 218 -0.69 -1.11 -3.03
CA ARG A 218 -0.16 -2.44 -3.30
C ARG A 218 -1.23 -3.27 -3.99
N CYS A 219 -1.04 -3.56 -5.27
CA CYS A 219 -2.05 -4.30 -6.05
C CYS A 219 -1.95 -5.83 -5.83
N LEU A 220 -3.13 -6.48 -5.84
CA LEU A 220 -3.36 -7.92 -5.74
C LEU A 220 -3.96 -8.46 -7.03
#